data_cda4fac5dd9963e9d879bbbab385d1b0
#
_entry.id   cda4fac5dd9963e9d879bbbab385d1b0
#
_cell.length_a   1.000
_cell.length_b   1.000
_cell.length_c   1.000
_cell.angle_alpha   90.00
_cell.angle_beta   90.00
_cell.angle_gamma   90.00
#
_symmetry.space_group_name_H-M   'P 1'
#
loop_
_entity.id
_entity.type
_entity.pdbx_description
1 polymer ?
#
loop_
_entity_poly.entity_id
_entity_poly.type
_entity_poly.pdbx_seq_one_letter_code
_entity_poly.pdbx_strand_id
1 'polypeptide(L)'
;GYDLFEKIPHFSTFSKNYTRRFQGTQIFERIFEKILEEAINSGYVDASAVFIDGTHVKASANKKKNRKVEIEATAKAYQEQLDEEIRKDREAHGKRPLKKDDDSDDNEDGNIGGTGERKTITESTTDPESGLFHKGEHEKQFAYVANTACDRHNFVLGFVLGAGNIHDSQMFSGIYQKVIERFPQ
;
A
#
# COMPACT_ATOMS: atom_id res chain seq x y z
N GLY A 1 -32.69 11.96 3.53
CA GLY A 1 -32.86 10.52 3.36
C GLY A 1 -34.09 10.20 2.54
N TYR A 2 -34.20 8.97 2.09
CA TYR A 2 -35.39 8.49 1.38
C TYR A 2 -36.50 8.17 2.38
N ASP A 3 -37.76 8.43 2.01
CA ASP A 3 -38.93 8.02 2.79
C ASP A 3 -39.20 6.52 2.57
N LEU A 4 -39.98 5.91 3.49
CA LEU A 4 -40.24 4.46 3.52
C LEU A 4 -40.90 3.95 2.23
N PHE A 5 -41.65 4.80 1.54
CA PHE A 5 -42.38 4.50 0.31
C PHE A 5 -41.74 5.08 -0.96
N GLU A 6 -40.61 5.77 -0.81
CA GLU A 6 -39.91 6.37 -1.94
C GLU A 6 -39.12 5.32 -2.71
N LYS A 7 -39.11 5.39 -4.05
CA LYS A 7 -38.33 4.51 -4.89
C LYS A 7 -36.84 4.81 -4.71
N ILE A 8 -36.14 3.90 -4.07
CA ILE A 8 -34.69 3.97 -4.00
C ILE A 8 -34.05 3.60 -5.36
N PRO A 9 -32.96 4.25 -5.75
CA PRO A 9 -32.23 3.91 -6.96
C PRO A 9 -31.76 2.44 -6.94
N HIS A 10 -31.82 1.79 -8.09
CA HIS A 10 -31.27 0.44 -8.24
C HIS A 10 -29.75 0.46 -7.97
N PHE A 11 -29.22 -0.59 -7.35
CA PHE A 11 -27.77 -0.66 -7.00
C PHE A 11 -26.83 -0.39 -8.19
N SER A 12 -27.22 -0.81 -9.42
CA SER A 12 -26.44 -0.54 -10.63
C SER A 12 -26.36 0.95 -10.99
N THR A 13 -27.25 1.79 -10.45
CA THR A 13 -27.20 3.24 -10.64
C THR A 13 -25.97 3.84 -9.97
N PHE A 14 -25.62 3.33 -8.79
CA PHE A 14 -24.40 3.74 -8.10
C PHE A 14 -23.15 3.40 -8.92
N SER A 15 -23.00 2.14 -9.37
CA SER A 15 -21.86 1.73 -10.21
C SER A 15 -21.76 2.53 -11.49
N LYS A 16 -22.89 2.77 -12.19
CA LYS A 16 -22.90 3.58 -13.42
C LYS A 16 -22.52 5.03 -13.17
N ASN A 17 -22.96 5.64 -12.08
CA ASN A 17 -22.59 6.99 -11.72
C ASN A 17 -21.11 7.08 -11.34
N TYR A 18 -20.60 6.10 -10.58
CA TYR A 18 -19.17 6.02 -10.26
C TYR A 18 -18.35 6.02 -11.54
N THR A 19 -18.58 5.05 -12.43
CA THR A 19 -17.80 4.91 -13.66
C THR A 19 -17.88 6.12 -14.59
N ARG A 20 -19.05 6.78 -14.68
CA ARG A 20 -19.27 7.88 -15.62
C ARG A 20 -18.84 9.25 -15.11
N ARG A 21 -18.86 9.46 -13.77
CA ARG A 21 -18.71 10.79 -13.18
C ARG A 21 -17.52 10.91 -12.23
N PHE A 22 -17.18 9.84 -11.55
CA PHE A 22 -16.24 9.90 -10.42
C PHE A 22 -14.95 9.13 -10.66
N GLN A 23 -14.98 8.13 -11.53
CA GLN A 23 -13.78 7.35 -11.86
C GLN A 23 -12.71 8.28 -12.48
N GLY A 24 -11.49 8.18 -11.97
CA GLY A 24 -10.36 9.02 -12.39
C GLY A 24 -10.41 10.46 -11.85
N THR A 25 -11.35 10.77 -10.94
CA THR A 25 -11.39 12.05 -10.23
C THR A 25 -10.88 11.88 -8.80
N GLN A 26 -10.37 12.95 -8.20
CA GLN A 26 -9.94 12.98 -6.79
C GLN A 26 -11.07 13.35 -5.83
N ILE A 27 -12.34 13.06 -6.19
CA ILE A 27 -13.47 13.55 -5.39
C ILE A 27 -13.53 12.90 -4.02
N PHE A 28 -13.17 11.62 -3.92
CA PHE A 28 -13.21 10.90 -2.63
C PHE A 28 -12.10 11.36 -1.70
N GLU A 29 -10.91 11.64 -2.23
CA GLU A 29 -9.82 12.25 -1.47
C GLU A 29 -10.22 13.63 -0.94
N ARG A 30 -10.83 14.47 -1.77
CA ARG A 30 -11.31 15.80 -1.36
C ARG A 30 -12.40 15.73 -0.29
N ILE A 31 -13.31 14.77 -0.39
CA ILE A 31 -14.34 14.54 0.64
C ILE A 31 -13.68 14.12 1.95
N PHE A 32 -12.72 13.18 1.89
CA PHE A 32 -11.96 12.75 3.05
C PHE A 32 -11.21 13.92 3.71
N GLU A 33 -10.50 14.72 2.91
CA GLU A 33 -9.76 15.89 3.37
C GLU A 33 -10.68 16.91 4.06
N LYS A 34 -11.85 17.16 3.47
CA LYS A 34 -12.82 18.10 4.06
C LYS A 34 -13.37 17.60 5.38
N ILE A 35 -13.69 16.31 5.49
CA ILE A 35 -14.16 15.72 6.75
C ILE A 35 -13.06 15.79 7.82
N LEU A 36 -11.83 15.46 7.45
CA LEU A 36 -10.70 15.53 8.38
C LEU A 36 -10.41 16.95 8.83
N GLU A 37 -10.46 17.94 7.93
CA GLU A 37 -10.33 19.36 8.27
C GLU A 37 -11.37 19.80 9.31
N GLU A 38 -12.63 19.43 9.13
CA GLU A 38 -13.69 19.73 10.09
C GLU A 38 -13.48 19.03 11.44
N ALA A 39 -12.98 17.78 11.42
CA ALA A 39 -12.65 17.05 12.66
C ALA A 39 -11.49 17.72 13.43
N ILE A 40 -10.46 18.20 12.72
CA ILE A 40 -9.34 18.94 13.30
C ILE A 40 -9.85 20.25 13.91
N ASN A 41 -10.62 21.03 13.13
CA ASN A 41 -11.15 22.32 13.59
C ASN A 41 -12.09 22.19 14.80
N SER A 42 -12.77 21.05 14.90
CA SER A 42 -13.65 20.73 16.03
C SER A 42 -12.91 20.15 17.24
N GLY A 43 -11.58 19.95 17.16
CA GLY A 43 -10.75 19.44 18.25
C GLY A 43 -10.90 17.94 18.53
N TYR A 44 -11.41 17.17 17.59
CA TYR A 44 -11.54 15.71 17.73
C TYR A 44 -10.24 14.94 17.45
N VAL A 45 -9.32 15.56 16.72
CA VAL A 45 -8.05 14.93 16.30
C VAL A 45 -6.93 15.30 17.26
N ASP A 46 -6.21 14.28 17.74
CA ASP A 46 -5.01 14.44 18.56
C ASP A 46 -3.79 13.79 17.87
N ALA A 47 -3.11 14.57 17.04
CA ALA A 47 -1.93 14.12 16.30
C ALA A 47 -0.64 14.02 17.15
N SER A 48 -0.70 14.12 18.49
CA SER A 48 0.46 13.96 19.37
C SER A 48 1.08 12.57 19.33
N ALA A 49 0.30 11.56 18.89
CA ALA A 49 0.76 10.21 18.62
C ALA A 49 0.07 9.67 17.37
N VAL A 50 0.84 9.13 16.44
CA VAL A 50 0.34 8.57 15.18
C VAL A 50 0.69 7.10 15.11
N PHE A 51 -0.30 6.28 14.80
CA PHE A 51 -0.18 4.84 14.62
C PHE A 51 -0.39 4.52 13.14
N ILE A 52 0.54 3.78 12.54
CA ILE A 52 0.48 3.39 11.14
C ILE A 52 0.37 1.87 11.09
N ASP A 53 -0.64 1.37 10.37
CA ASP A 53 -0.87 -0.06 10.19
C ASP A 53 -1.39 -0.38 8.78
N GLY A 54 -1.06 -1.57 8.30
CA GLY A 54 -1.44 -2.07 6.99
C GLY A 54 -2.54 -3.13 7.07
N THR A 55 -3.62 -2.91 6.34
CA THR A 55 -4.73 -3.87 6.25
C THR A 55 -4.90 -4.37 4.83
N HIS A 56 -4.98 -5.70 4.65
CA HIS A 56 -5.25 -6.29 3.35
C HIS A 56 -6.74 -6.40 3.07
N VAL A 57 -7.15 -5.80 1.95
CA VAL A 57 -8.53 -5.83 1.47
C VAL A 57 -8.61 -6.75 0.25
N LYS A 58 -9.44 -7.79 0.33
CA LYS A 58 -9.61 -8.74 -0.76
C LYS A 58 -10.15 -8.04 -2.02
N ALA A 59 -9.45 -8.24 -3.14
CA ALA A 59 -9.88 -7.75 -4.44
C ALA A 59 -11.06 -8.56 -5.00
N SER A 60 -11.89 -7.92 -5.79
CA SER A 60 -12.96 -8.59 -6.55
C SER A 60 -12.40 -9.27 -7.81
N ALA A 61 -11.33 -10.03 -7.65
CA ALA A 61 -10.59 -10.67 -8.72
C ALA A 61 -10.83 -12.18 -8.76
N ASN A 62 -10.93 -12.73 -9.97
CA ASN A 62 -11.06 -14.17 -10.15
C ASN A 62 -9.68 -14.84 -10.05
N LYS A 63 -9.45 -15.66 -9.01
CA LYS A 63 -8.18 -16.37 -8.76
C LYS A 63 -7.71 -17.22 -9.93
N LYS A 64 -8.64 -17.77 -10.73
CA LYS A 64 -8.31 -18.64 -11.87
C LYS A 64 -7.95 -17.86 -13.14
N LYS A 65 -8.31 -16.59 -13.22
CA LYS A 65 -8.03 -15.69 -14.34
C LYS A 65 -6.80 -14.84 -14.02
N ASN A 66 -5.63 -15.42 -14.24
CA ASN A 66 -4.36 -14.75 -14.01
C ASN A 66 -3.38 -15.01 -15.16
N ARG A 67 -2.37 -14.16 -15.27
CA ARG A 67 -1.24 -14.31 -16.20
C ARG A 67 0.07 -14.08 -15.44
N LYS A 68 1.12 -14.72 -15.93
CA LYS A 68 2.47 -14.44 -15.44
C LYS A 68 3.04 -13.28 -16.25
N VAL A 69 3.52 -12.26 -15.56
CA VAL A 69 4.14 -11.07 -16.15
C VAL A 69 5.58 -10.99 -15.65
N GLU A 70 6.52 -10.85 -16.56
CA GLU A 70 7.91 -10.58 -16.21
C GLU A 70 8.08 -9.09 -15.95
N ILE A 71 8.56 -8.73 -14.77
CA ILE A 71 8.93 -7.37 -14.43
C ILE A 71 10.44 -7.30 -14.19
N GLU A 72 11.05 -6.21 -14.60
CA GLU A 72 12.44 -5.93 -14.22
C GLU A 72 12.49 -5.70 -12.70
N ALA A 73 13.43 -6.37 -12.04
CA ALA A 73 13.58 -6.29 -10.59
C ALA A 73 14.23 -4.96 -10.18
N THR A 74 13.43 -3.88 -10.21
CA THR A 74 13.84 -2.55 -9.72
C THR A 74 14.23 -2.55 -8.24
N ALA A 75 13.76 -3.54 -7.46
CA ALA A 75 14.11 -3.69 -6.06
C ALA A 75 15.60 -3.90 -5.83
N LYS A 76 16.32 -4.58 -6.75
CA LYS A 76 17.75 -4.84 -6.60
C LYS A 76 18.59 -3.58 -6.81
N ALA A 77 18.24 -2.76 -7.78
CA ALA A 77 18.92 -1.47 -8.00
C ALA A 77 18.75 -0.52 -6.80
N TYR A 78 17.58 -0.54 -6.16
CA TYR A 78 17.32 0.24 -4.95
C TYR A 78 18.09 -0.31 -3.74
N GLN A 79 18.15 -1.63 -3.59
CA GLN A 79 18.93 -2.28 -2.54
C GLN A 79 20.43 -1.98 -2.70
N GLU A 80 20.95 -2.06 -3.91
CA GLU A 80 22.35 -1.74 -4.22
C GLU A 80 22.68 -0.27 -3.95
N GLN A 81 21.76 0.65 -4.27
CA GLN A 81 21.91 2.07 -3.93
C GLN A 81 21.90 2.29 -2.41
N LEU A 82 20.99 1.64 -1.70
CA LEU A 82 20.90 1.73 -0.25
C LEU A 82 22.16 1.17 0.43
N ASP A 83 22.63 0.00 -0.02
CA ASP A 83 23.86 -0.62 0.49
C ASP A 83 25.09 0.27 0.23
N GLU A 84 25.12 0.93 -0.92
CA GLU A 84 26.20 1.89 -1.27
C GLU A 84 26.14 3.15 -0.38
N GLU A 85 24.97 3.70 -0.11
CA GLU A 85 24.78 4.85 0.79
C GLU A 85 25.15 4.49 2.23
N ILE A 86 24.69 3.34 2.71
CA ILE A 86 25.06 2.81 4.04
C ILE A 86 26.58 2.64 4.15
N ARG A 87 27.22 2.11 3.11
CA ARG A 87 28.67 1.96 3.07
C ARG A 87 29.38 3.30 3.16
N LYS A 88 28.96 4.29 2.38
CA LYS A 88 29.54 5.65 2.39
C LYS A 88 29.37 6.33 3.75
N ASP A 89 28.18 6.22 4.34
CA ASP A 89 27.93 6.78 5.68
C ASP A 89 28.80 6.13 6.75
N ARG A 90 28.98 4.81 6.71
CA ARG A 90 29.84 4.09 7.66
C ARG A 90 31.31 4.43 7.48
N GLU A 91 31.77 4.58 6.25
CA GLU A 91 33.15 5.03 5.96
C GLU A 91 33.40 6.46 6.46
N ALA A 92 32.43 7.37 6.25
CA ALA A 92 32.49 8.74 6.75
C ALA A 92 32.58 8.82 8.30
N HIS A 93 31.95 7.85 8.98
CA HIS A 93 31.96 7.76 10.45
C HIS A 93 33.00 6.77 11.01
N GLY A 94 33.96 6.30 10.20
CA GLY A 94 35.03 5.41 10.62
C GLY A 94 34.59 4.04 11.13
N LYS A 95 33.38 3.59 10.74
CA LYS A 95 32.84 2.30 11.13
C LYS A 95 33.20 1.22 10.11
N ARG A 96 33.42 -0.01 10.59
CA ARG A 96 33.72 -1.16 9.72
C ARG A 96 32.54 -1.48 8.80
N PRO A 97 32.80 -1.93 7.55
CA PRO A 97 31.72 -2.38 6.66
C PRO A 97 30.90 -3.52 7.30
N LEU A 98 29.60 -3.55 7.00
CA LEU A 98 28.75 -4.66 7.42
C LEU A 98 29.24 -5.94 6.73
N LYS A 99 29.45 -7.00 7.50
CA LYS A 99 29.60 -8.34 6.91
C LYS A 99 28.24 -8.69 6.28
N LYS A 100 28.26 -9.17 5.04
CA LYS A 100 27.11 -9.89 4.48
C LYS A 100 27.04 -11.19 5.30
N ASP A 101 26.06 -11.28 6.18
CA ASP A 101 25.76 -12.54 6.85
C ASP A 101 25.15 -13.45 5.76
N ASP A 102 25.90 -14.51 5.44
CA ASP A 102 25.46 -15.66 4.68
C ASP A 102 24.51 -16.50 5.58
N ASP A 103 23.40 -15.91 5.98
CA ASP A 103 22.32 -16.69 6.58
C ASP A 103 21.43 -17.24 5.47
N SER A 104 21.86 -18.39 4.96
CA SER A 104 21.03 -19.36 4.32
C SER A 104 20.00 -19.88 5.32
N ASP A 105 18.83 -19.28 5.36
CA ASP A 105 17.67 -19.92 5.97
C ASP A 105 16.67 -20.31 4.87
N ASP A 106 16.44 -21.61 4.79
CA ASP A 106 15.62 -22.30 3.83
C ASP A 106 14.19 -21.76 3.82
N ASN A 107 13.87 -20.88 2.85
CA ASN A 107 12.51 -20.70 2.39
C ASN A 107 12.48 -20.94 0.89
N GLU A 108 12.22 -22.18 0.53
CA GLU A 108 11.84 -22.60 -0.81
C GLU A 108 10.56 -21.87 -1.24
N ASP A 109 10.66 -20.66 -1.75
CA ASP A 109 9.80 -20.09 -2.80
C ASP A 109 10.25 -18.66 -3.19
N GLY A 110 11.54 -18.47 -3.36
CA GLY A 110 12.11 -17.21 -3.83
C GLY A 110 13.51 -17.41 -4.35
N ASN A 111 13.65 -17.91 -5.58
CA ASN A 111 14.92 -17.99 -6.26
C ASN A 111 15.59 -16.61 -6.34
N ILE A 112 16.53 -16.35 -5.45
CA ILE A 112 17.40 -15.16 -5.44
C ILE A 112 18.75 -15.64 -5.95
N GLY A 113 18.95 -15.65 -7.23
CA GLY A 113 20.20 -15.99 -7.91
C GLY A 113 20.47 -15.08 -9.08
N GLY A 114 21.48 -14.27 -8.98
CA GLY A 114 22.42 -13.76 -9.96
C GLY A 114 21.96 -13.18 -11.30
N THR A 115 22.46 -11.98 -11.61
CA THR A 115 22.55 -11.36 -12.95
C THR A 115 21.25 -11.09 -13.70
N GLY A 116 20.72 -9.85 -13.56
CA GLY A 116 19.71 -9.33 -14.47
C GLY A 116 18.37 -10.07 -14.45
N GLU A 117 17.96 -10.59 -13.30
CA GLU A 117 16.79 -11.47 -13.19
C GLU A 117 15.48 -10.70 -13.31
N ARG A 118 14.73 -11.06 -14.34
CA ARG A 118 13.33 -10.71 -14.49
C ARG A 118 12.52 -11.48 -13.46
N LYS A 119 11.86 -10.77 -12.56
CA LYS A 119 10.97 -11.38 -11.59
C LYS A 119 9.62 -11.64 -12.26
N THR A 120 9.14 -12.88 -12.20
CA THR A 120 7.82 -13.24 -12.69
C THR A 120 6.79 -12.99 -11.58
N ILE A 121 5.85 -12.09 -11.81
CA ILE A 121 4.71 -11.87 -10.91
C ILE A 121 3.45 -12.47 -11.53
N THR A 122 2.51 -12.87 -10.65
CA THR A 122 1.18 -13.31 -11.06
C THR A 122 0.23 -12.14 -10.98
N GLU A 123 -0.28 -11.72 -12.13
CA GLU A 123 -1.23 -10.60 -12.27
C GLU A 123 -2.63 -11.12 -12.55
N SER A 124 -3.64 -10.52 -11.94
CA SER A 124 -5.04 -10.81 -12.27
C SER A 124 -5.42 -10.19 -13.61
N THR A 125 -6.09 -10.97 -14.48
CA THR A 125 -6.63 -10.42 -15.74
C THR A 125 -7.97 -9.71 -15.56
N THR A 126 -8.62 -9.88 -14.42
CA THR A 126 -9.90 -9.23 -14.10
C THR A 126 -9.73 -7.97 -13.25
N ASP A 127 -8.61 -7.85 -12.54
CA ASP A 127 -8.25 -6.71 -11.72
C ASP A 127 -6.71 -6.58 -11.67
N PRO A 128 -6.10 -6.00 -12.73
CA PRO A 128 -4.64 -5.95 -12.87
C PRO A 128 -3.91 -5.14 -11.81
N GLU A 129 -4.60 -4.19 -11.17
CA GLU A 129 -4.03 -3.34 -10.12
C GLU A 129 -3.89 -4.07 -8.78
N SER A 130 -4.60 -5.20 -8.61
CA SER A 130 -4.50 -6.02 -7.40
C SER A 130 -3.23 -6.87 -7.39
N GLY A 131 -2.66 -7.08 -6.21
CA GLY A 131 -1.50 -7.96 -6.01
C GLY A 131 -1.89 -9.32 -5.45
N LEU A 132 -1.13 -10.37 -5.83
CA LEU A 132 -1.31 -11.68 -5.25
C LEU A 132 -0.73 -11.69 -3.83
N PHE A 133 -1.59 -11.78 -2.84
CA PHE A 133 -1.26 -11.83 -1.43
C PHE A 133 -1.37 -13.26 -0.88
N HIS A 134 -0.41 -13.63 -0.05
CA HIS A 134 -0.38 -14.92 0.63
C HIS A 134 -0.74 -14.73 2.11
N LYS A 135 -1.84 -15.32 2.55
CA LYS A 135 -2.24 -15.35 3.94
C LYS A 135 -1.91 -16.72 4.54
N GLY A 136 -0.75 -16.82 5.17
CA GLY A 136 -0.24 -18.11 5.64
C GLY A 136 0.15 -19.06 4.48
N GLU A 137 0.37 -20.33 4.79
CA GLU A 137 0.90 -21.29 3.82
C GLU A 137 -0.10 -21.73 2.74
N HIS A 138 -1.40 -21.61 2.97
CA HIS A 138 -2.42 -22.25 2.12
C HIS A 138 -3.37 -21.27 1.40
N GLU A 139 -3.44 -20.02 1.80
CA GLU A 139 -4.40 -19.09 1.21
C GLU A 139 -3.71 -18.02 0.35
N LYS A 140 -3.86 -18.17 -0.99
CA LYS A 140 -3.44 -17.14 -1.96
C LYS A 140 -4.69 -16.41 -2.46
N GLN A 141 -4.67 -15.08 -2.43
CA GLN A 141 -5.77 -14.26 -2.94
C GLN A 141 -5.24 -12.96 -3.54
N PHE A 142 -5.95 -12.44 -4.54
CA PHE A 142 -5.71 -11.08 -5.00
C PHE A 142 -6.27 -10.10 -3.97
N ALA A 143 -5.46 -9.12 -3.60
CA ALA A 143 -5.79 -8.15 -2.58
C ALA A 143 -5.16 -6.79 -2.89
N TYR A 144 -5.66 -5.78 -2.21
CA TYR A 144 -5.01 -4.49 -2.03
C TYR A 144 -4.50 -4.41 -0.59
N VAL A 145 -3.46 -3.63 -0.37
CA VAL A 145 -3.04 -3.22 0.96
C VAL A 145 -3.40 -1.76 1.16
N ALA A 146 -4.05 -1.46 2.27
CA ALA A 146 -4.37 -0.11 2.71
C ALA A 146 -3.55 0.19 3.96
N ASN A 147 -2.51 1.01 3.82
CA ASN A 147 -1.80 1.56 4.97
C ASN A 147 -2.52 2.81 5.43
N THR A 148 -2.94 2.82 6.68
CA THR A 148 -3.64 3.92 7.32
C THR A 148 -2.84 4.48 8.48
N ALA A 149 -2.82 5.80 8.60
CA ALA A 149 -2.31 6.48 9.77
C ALA A 149 -3.50 6.97 10.60
N CYS A 150 -3.52 6.63 11.87
CA CYS A 150 -4.56 7.03 12.81
C CYS A 150 -3.95 7.75 14.01
N ASP A 151 -4.72 8.65 14.61
CA ASP A 151 -4.40 9.24 15.90
C ASP A 151 -4.76 8.30 17.06
N ARG A 152 -4.54 8.75 18.32
CA ARG A 152 -4.90 7.96 19.52
C ARG A 152 -6.40 7.76 19.73
N HIS A 153 -7.24 8.50 19.04
CA HIS A 153 -8.70 8.39 19.07
C HIS A 153 -9.26 7.59 17.88
N ASN A 154 -8.37 6.99 17.06
CA ASN A 154 -8.67 6.27 15.84
C ASN A 154 -9.26 7.13 14.70
N PHE A 155 -9.05 8.44 14.71
CA PHE A 155 -9.30 9.24 13.53
C PHE A 155 -8.25 8.97 12.48
N VAL A 156 -8.68 8.64 11.26
CA VAL A 156 -7.78 8.41 10.13
C VAL A 156 -7.22 9.75 9.66
N LEU A 157 -5.91 9.91 9.77
CA LEU A 157 -5.17 11.11 9.37
C LEU A 157 -4.73 11.08 7.91
N GLY A 158 -4.59 9.88 7.36
CA GLY A 158 -4.19 9.65 5.99
C GLY A 158 -4.20 8.18 5.63
N PHE A 159 -4.16 7.89 4.34
CA PHE A 159 -4.04 6.53 3.85
C PHE A 159 -3.27 6.48 2.53
N VAL A 160 -2.69 5.32 2.25
CA VAL A 160 -2.05 4.97 0.97
C VAL A 160 -2.54 3.59 0.57
N LEU A 161 -2.93 3.44 -0.69
CA LEU A 161 -3.38 2.17 -1.26
C LEU A 161 -2.31 1.62 -2.21
N GLY A 162 -2.13 0.30 -2.18
CA GLY A 162 -1.22 -0.39 -3.09
C GLY A 162 -1.68 -1.81 -3.39
N ALA A 163 -0.98 -2.46 -4.31
CA ALA A 163 -1.20 -3.87 -4.59
C ALA A 163 -0.83 -4.73 -3.38
N GLY A 164 -1.59 -5.78 -3.10
CA GLY A 164 -1.47 -6.59 -1.89
C GLY A 164 -0.17 -7.38 -1.73
N ASN A 165 0.67 -7.42 -2.77
CA ASN A 165 2.01 -8.01 -2.74
C ASN A 165 3.13 -7.00 -2.45
N ILE A 166 2.79 -5.72 -2.21
CA ILE A 166 3.75 -4.70 -1.79
C ILE A 166 3.99 -4.83 -0.29
N HIS A 167 5.24 -4.84 0.12
CA HIS A 167 5.58 -4.90 1.54
C HIS A 167 5.29 -3.56 2.23
N ASP A 168 4.78 -3.61 3.47
CA ASP A 168 4.37 -2.44 4.24
C ASP A 168 5.48 -1.40 4.40
N SER A 169 6.74 -1.84 4.52
CA SER A 169 7.89 -0.94 4.61
C SER A 169 8.08 -0.02 3.39
N GLN A 170 7.67 -0.47 2.20
CA GLN A 170 7.76 0.33 0.98
C GLN A 170 6.67 1.42 0.93
N MET A 171 5.56 1.19 1.62
CA MET A 171 4.45 2.13 1.67
C MET A 171 4.55 3.11 2.84
N PHE A 172 5.36 2.77 3.85
CA PHE A 172 5.51 3.57 5.08
C PHE A 172 5.95 5.00 4.79
N SER A 173 6.97 5.19 3.94
CA SER A 173 7.47 6.53 3.62
C SER A 173 6.40 7.41 2.98
N GLY A 174 5.55 6.85 2.12
CA GLY A 174 4.49 7.60 1.45
C GLY A 174 3.40 8.07 2.42
N ILE A 175 2.99 7.24 3.38
CA ILE A 175 2.00 7.64 4.38
C ILE A 175 2.60 8.59 5.43
N TYR A 176 3.85 8.35 5.84
CA TYR A 176 4.57 9.21 6.77
C TYR A 176 4.71 10.63 6.21
N GLN A 177 5.10 10.76 4.95
CA GLN A 177 5.21 12.06 4.28
C GLN A 177 3.86 12.81 4.26
N LYS A 178 2.77 12.12 3.90
CA LYS A 178 1.42 12.72 3.92
C LYS A 178 1.01 13.25 5.29
N VAL A 179 1.37 12.54 6.36
CA VAL A 179 1.06 12.94 7.73
C VAL A 179 1.88 14.17 8.12
N ILE A 180 3.19 14.20 7.85
CA ILE A 180 4.05 15.34 8.18
C ILE A 180 3.62 16.60 7.41
N GLU A 181 3.32 16.48 6.14
CA GLU A 181 2.85 17.62 5.33
C GLU A 181 1.56 18.23 5.89
N ARG A 182 0.70 17.40 6.48
CA ARG A 182 -0.58 17.85 7.05
C ARG A 182 -0.46 18.38 8.47
N PHE A 183 0.45 17.83 9.26
CA PHE A 183 0.68 18.23 10.66
C PHE A 183 2.15 18.65 10.85
N PRO A 184 2.55 19.82 10.32
CA PRO A 184 3.90 20.33 10.55
C PRO A 184 4.10 20.61 12.03
N GLN A 185 5.22 20.09 12.61
CA GLN A 185 5.59 20.33 14.01
C GLN A 185 6.11 21.75 14.21
#